data_e36fb83ddfde1aa99137359f05f28f0e
#
_entry.id   e36fb83ddfde1aa99137359f05f28f0e
#
_cell.length_a   1.000
_cell.length_b   1.000
_cell.length_c   1.000
_cell.angle_alpha   90.00
_cell.angle_beta   90.00
_cell.angle_gamma   90.00
#
_symmetry.space_group_name_H-M   'P 1'
#
loop_
_entity.id
_entity.type
_entity.pdbx_description
1 polymer ?
#
loop_
_entity_poly.entity_id
_entity_poly.type
_entity_poly.pdbx_seq_one_letter_code
_entity_poly.pdbx_strand_id
1 'polypeptide(L)'
;MLKKILIGALAIIGLTTAFIWSPKANDNVVNLYSYRQPFLINPLLEAFTGETGIDVNVVYVKKGMLERLKAEGDNSPADMVLTADVGRLNDMLEADILQPVSSSEIDANIPAQYRHPDGMWFGLTVRGRIIFASKERTDTGEVLSYADLAKPSLRGRICTRSGKHIYNVSLIASVIAHNGEDNAQTWLSGVRDNLARKPQGNDRAQAKAIFEGECDYAIANTYYMGKMETNEKKPEQKQWADAVRVIFPDQTSNGTHVNVSGAAVTKSAKNADNAARLIAFLSGDRAQKIYAEQNFEYPVKSGIAL
;
A
#
# COMPACT_ATOMS: atom_id res chain seq x y z
N MET A 1 59.31 -57.15 52.53
CA MET A 1 58.21 -57.87 51.81
C MET A 1 57.09 -56.82 51.57
N LEU A 2 57.08 -56.20 50.40
CA LEU A 2 56.08 -55.16 50.04
C LEU A 2 55.05 -55.83 49.15
N LYS A 3 53.80 -55.85 49.58
CA LYS A 3 52.63 -56.25 48.76
C LYS A 3 52.20 -55.05 47.89
N LYS A 4 52.26 -55.20 46.55
CA LYS A 4 51.69 -54.24 45.59
C LYS A 4 50.18 -54.50 45.47
N ILE A 5 49.40 -53.50 45.75
CA ILE A 5 47.97 -53.48 45.50
C ILE A 5 47.72 -52.81 44.13
N LEU A 6 47.18 -53.54 43.18
CA LEU A 6 46.75 -53.01 41.89
C LEU A 6 45.30 -52.48 42.06
N ILE A 7 45.12 -51.20 41.82
CA ILE A 7 43.79 -50.55 41.75
C ILE A 7 43.43 -50.46 40.27
N GLY A 8 42.46 -51.25 39.83
CA GLY A 8 41.92 -51.15 38.49
C GLY A 8 40.90 -49.98 38.43
N ALA A 9 41.17 -49.00 37.58
CA ALA A 9 40.24 -47.92 37.30
C ALA A 9 39.29 -48.34 36.19
N LEU A 10 38.00 -48.51 36.53
CA LEU A 10 36.89 -48.68 35.57
C LEU A 10 36.54 -47.31 35.01
N ALA A 11 36.84 -47.07 33.73
CA ALA A 11 36.38 -45.89 32.99
C ALA A 11 34.93 -46.11 32.56
N ILE A 12 33.99 -45.42 33.18
CA ILE A 12 32.59 -45.37 32.73
C ILE A 12 32.52 -44.27 31.64
N ILE A 13 32.41 -44.70 30.38
CA ILE A 13 32.11 -43.81 29.25
C ILE A 13 30.60 -43.51 29.27
N GLY A 14 30.24 -42.39 29.86
CA GLY A 14 28.87 -41.88 29.78
C GLY A 14 28.59 -41.33 28.38
N LEU A 15 27.81 -42.03 27.57
CA LEU A 15 27.24 -41.45 26.34
C LEU A 15 26.20 -40.39 26.76
N THR A 16 26.57 -39.14 26.76
CA THR A 16 25.62 -38.02 26.78
C THR A 16 25.06 -37.84 25.38
N THR A 17 23.86 -38.41 25.13
CA THR A 17 23.04 -38.04 23.97
C THR A 17 22.61 -36.60 24.14
N ALA A 18 23.30 -35.66 23.47
CA ALA A 18 22.84 -34.31 23.33
C ALA A 18 21.55 -34.33 22.50
N PHE A 19 20.43 -34.13 23.16
CA PHE A 19 19.16 -33.89 22.50
C PHE A 19 19.29 -32.51 21.84
N ILE A 20 19.60 -32.49 20.53
CA ILE A 20 19.54 -31.26 19.72
C ILE A 20 18.05 -30.95 19.56
N TRP A 21 17.54 -30.09 20.43
CA TRP A 21 16.24 -29.49 20.24
C TRP A 21 16.35 -28.52 19.07
N SER A 22 16.11 -28.98 17.86
CA SER A 22 15.82 -28.12 16.73
C SER A 22 14.43 -27.54 16.98
N PRO A 23 14.28 -26.20 17.15
CA PRO A 23 12.97 -25.62 17.20
C PRO A 23 12.27 -26.02 15.89
N LYS A 24 11.13 -26.73 16.00
CA LYS A 24 10.27 -27.04 14.86
C LYS A 24 9.96 -25.68 14.21
N ALA A 25 10.32 -25.54 12.93
CA ALA A 25 9.88 -24.37 12.17
C ALA A 25 8.36 -24.26 12.38
N ASN A 26 7.89 -23.10 12.76
CA ASN A 26 6.45 -22.89 12.91
C ASN A 26 5.88 -22.78 11.50
N ASP A 27 5.44 -23.92 10.96
CA ASP A 27 4.88 -24.03 9.60
C ASP A 27 3.55 -23.25 9.46
N ASN A 28 3.05 -22.69 10.57
CA ASN A 28 1.78 -21.97 10.63
C ASN A 28 1.97 -20.46 10.79
N VAL A 29 2.81 -19.87 9.94
CA VAL A 29 3.16 -18.46 9.99
C VAL A 29 3.28 -17.87 8.58
N VAL A 30 3.08 -16.55 8.47
CA VAL A 30 3.44 -15.73 7.30
C VAL A 30 4.36 -14.60 7.76
N ASN A 31 5.51 -14.44 7.12
CA ASN A 31 6.40 -13.30 7.32
C ASN A 31 6.11 -12.22 6.26
N LEU A 32 5.48 -11.14 6.67
CA LEU A 32 5.00 -10.06 5.82
C LEU A 32 5.91 -8.84 5.90
N TYR A 33 6.45 -8.36 4.78
CA TYR A 33 7.06 -7.04 4.68
C TYR A 33 6.02 -6.05 4.16
N SER A 34 5.72 -5.00 4.94
CA SER A 34 4.60 -4.09 4.66
C SER A 34 5.02 -2.63 4.58
N TYR A 35 4.63 -1.96 3.50
CA TYR A 35 4.63 -0.50 3.39
C TYR A 35 3.37 0.14 4.00
N ARG A 36 2.38 -0.69 4.38
CA ARG A 36 1.15 -0.21 5.03
C ARG A 36 1.42 0.08 6.49
N GLN A 37 0.76 1.10 7.02
CA GLN A 37 0.88 1.45 8.44
C GLN A 37 0.14 0.43 9.32
N PRO A 38 0.63 0.16 10.55
CA PRO A 38 0.04 -0.85 11.44
C PRO A 38 -1.47 -0.70 11.61
N PHE A 39 -1.97 0.50 11.87
CA PHE A 39 -3.39 0.73 12.12
C PHE A 39 -4.30 0.47 10.91
N LEU A 40 -3.73 0.33 9.71
CA LEU A 40 -4.46 0.00 8.47
C LEU A 40 -4.53 -1.48 8.19
N ILE A 41 -3.54 -2.24 8.65
CA ILE A 41 -3.42 -3.65 8.29
C ILE A 41 -3.65 -4.58 9.48
N ASN A 42 -3.33 -4.18 10.72
CA ASN A 42 -3.49 -5.05 11.88
C ASN A 42 -4.90 -5.63 12.03
N PRO A 43 -6.01 -4.86 11.87
CA PRO A 43 -7.34 -5.44 11.99
C PRO A 43 -7.61 -6.56 10.97
N LEU A 44 -7.01 -6.48 9.80
CA LEU A 44 -7.11 -7.51 8.75
C LEU A 44 -6.30 -8.75 9.12
N LEU A 45 -5.09 -8.57 9.66
CA LEU A 45 -4.21 -9.68 10.06
C LEU A 45 -4.76 -10.39 11.29
N GLU A 46 -5.29 -9.67 12.26
CA GLU A 46 -5.99 -10.22 13.44
C GLU A 46 -7.21 -11.05 13.01
N ALA A 47 -7.99 -10.55 12.04
CA ALA A 47 -9.13 -11.28 11.49
C ALA A 47 -8.69 -12.55 10.76
N PHE A 48 -7.59 -12.50 10.00
CA PHE A 48 -7.01 -13.67 9.33
C PHE A 48 -6.51 -14.72 10.32
N THR A 49 -5.71 -14.31 11.31
CA THR A 49 -5.21 -15.22 12.36
C THR A 49 -6.35 -15.83 13.14
N GLY A 50 -7.37 -15.04 13.50
CA GLY A 50 -8.56 -15.55 14.23
C GLY A 50 -9.38 -16.58 13.44
N GLU A 51 -9.38 -16.49 12.10
CA GLU A 51 -10.13 -17.41 11.22
C GLU A 51 -9.34 -18.65 10.85
N THR A 52 -8.02 -18.51 10.66
CA THR A 52 -7.18 -19.59 10.08
C THR A 52 -6.24 -20.24 11.09
N GLY A 53 -5.98 -19.59 12.24
CA GLY A 53 -4.95 -19.96 13.17
C GLY A 53 -3.52 -19.74 12.66
N ILE A 54 -3.34 -19.10 11.50
CA ILE A 54 -2.03 -18.76 10.94
C ILE A 54 -1.57 -17.43 11.50
N ASP A 55 -0.41 -17.41 12.14
CA ASP A 55 0.19 -16.17 12.65
C ASP A 55 0.80 -15.32 11.53
N VAL A 56 0.81 -14.00 11.69
CA VAL A 56 1.46 -13.10 10.75
C VAL A 56 2.50 -12.23 11.45
N ASN A 57 3.77 -12.46 11.12
CA ASN A 57 4.89 -11.63 11.57
C ASN A 57 5.07 -10.48 10.59
N VAL A 58 4.97 -9.24 11.05
CA VAL A 58 5.03 -8.07 10.18
C VAL A 58 6.28 -7.25 10.40
N VAL A 59 7.00 -6.99 9.33
CA VAL A 59 8.07 -5.98 9.28
C VAL A 59 7.54 -4.75 8.56
N TYR A 60 7.32 -3.67 9.32
CA TYR A 60 6.88 -2.39 8.77
C TYR A 60 8.05 -1.61 8.19
N VAL A 61 8.01 -1.37 6.87
CA VAL A 61 9.08 -0.69 6.13
C VAL A 61 8.57 0.69 5.68
N LYS A 62 9.34 1.73 5.92
CA LYS A 62 8.97 3.09 5.46
C LYS A 62 9.50 3.38 4.05
N LYS A 63 10.69 2.87 3.72
CA LYS A 63 11.39 3.01 2.43
C LYS A 63 12.41 1.90 2.28
N GLY A 64 12.88 1.64 1.06
CA GLY A 64 14.00 0.72 0.81
C GLY A 64 13.63 -0.78 0.94
N MET A 65 12.37 -1.16 0.73
CA MET A 65 11.98 -2.58 0.78
C MET A 65 12.60 -3.39 -0.35
N LEU A 66 12.64 -2.84 -1.56
CA LEU A 66 13.25 -3.50 -2.72
C LEU A 66 14.74 -3.74 -2.49
N GLU A 67 15.45 -2.70 -2.05
CA GLU A 67 16.89 -2.76 -1.76
C GLU A 67 17.18 -3.78 -0.65
N ARG A 68 16.31 -3.83 0.36
CA ARG A 68 16.41 -4.80 1.44
C ARG A 68 16.23 -6.23 0.93
N LEU A 69 15.18 -6.50 0.17
CA LEU A 69 14.92 -7.82 -0.41
C LEU A 69 16.06 -8.27 -1.33
N LYS A 70 16.61 -7.36 -2.15
CA LYS A 70 17.81 -7.64 -2.98
C LYS A 70 19.03 -8.00 -2.13
N ALA A 71 19.26 -7.28 -1.03
CA ALA A 71 20.38 -7.54 -0.14
C ALA A 71 20.25 -8.85 0.64
N GLU A 72 19.02 -9.22 1.02
CA GLU A 72 18.71 -10.48 1.71
C GLU A 72 18.76 -11.69 0.73
N GLY A 73 18.43 -11.48 -0.56
CA GLY A 73 18.42 -12.52 -1.59
C GLY A 73 17.60 -13.75 -1.21
N ASP A 74 18.11 -14.95 -1.47
CA ASP A 74 17.46 -16.22 -1.16
C ASP A 74 17.33 -16.47 0.37
N ASN A 75 18.05 -15.72 1.18
CA ASN A 75 17.97 -15.78 2.64
C ASN A 75 16.93 -14.84 3.23
N SER A 76 16.19 -14.11 2.41
CA SER A 76 15.13 -13.24 2.91
C SER A 76 14.11 -14.05 3.69
N PRO A 77 13.75 -13.62 4.91
CA PRO A 77 12.68 -14.29 5.66
C PRO A 77 11.27 -13.92 5.17
N ALA A 78 11.15 -12.94 4.27
CA ALA A 78 9.85 -12.46 3.81
C ALA A 78 9.16 -13.51 2.92
N ASP A 79 7.96 -13.95 3.32
CA ASP A 79 7.11 -14.80 2.49
C ASP A 79 6.29 -13.97 1.50
N MET A 80 5.86 -12.78 1.91
CA MET A 80 5.12 -11.88 1.05
C MET A 80 5.42 -10.40 1.31
N VAL A 81 5.08 -9.59 0.33
CA VAL A 81 5.14 -8.13 0.40
C VAL A 81 3.74 -7.54 0.26
N LEU A 82 3.50 -6.41 0.96
CA LEU A 82 2.29 -5.64 0.86
C LEU A 82 2.64 -4.17 0.60
N THR A 83 2.18 -3.64 -0.52
CA THR A 83 2.48 -2.27 -0.93
C THR A 83 1.23 -1.42 -1.05
N ALA A 84 1.40 -0.11 -0.96
CA ALA A 84 0.35 0.85 -1.21
C ALA A 84 0.38 1.40 -2.65
N ASP A 85 1.15 0.77 -3.55
CA ASP A 85 1.35 1.28 -4.91
C ASP A 85 1.78 0.14 -5.85
N VAL A 86 1.10 0.01 -6.99
CA VAL A 86 1.37 -1.04 -7.98
C VAL A 86 2.75 -0.88 -8.63
N GLY A 87 3.25 0.35 -8.81
CA GLY A 87 4.58 0.58 -9.35
C GLY A 87 5.67 -0.13 -8.56
N ARG A 88 5.54 -0.16 -7.22
CA ARG A 88 6.48 -0.91 -6.37
C ARG A 88 6.43 -2.42 -6.57
N LEU A 89 5.26 -2.97 -6.90
CA LEU A 89 5.14 -4.39 -7.24
C LEU A 89 5.81 -4.68 -8.59
N ASN A 90 5.67 -3.77 -9.55
CA ASN A 90 6.37 -3.88 -10.83
C ASN A 90 7.89 -3.75 -10.67
N ASP A 91 8.39 -2.81 -9.84
CA ASP A 91 9.82 -2.72 -9.52
C ASP A 91 10.37 -4.04 -8.95
N MET A 92 9.59 -4.73 -8.09
CA MET A 92 9.96 -6.03 -7.52
C MET A 92 9.87 -7.16 -8.56
N LEU A 93 8.91 -7.10 -9.47
CA LEU A 93 8.78 -8.02 -10.59
C LEU A 93 9.98 -7.91 -11.54
N GLU A 94 10.34 -6.71 -11.96
CA GLU A 94 11.50 -6.43 -12.80
C GLU A 94 12.81 -6.83 -12.13
N ALA A 95 12.87 -6.75 -10.82
CA ALA A 95 14.01 -7.19 -10.03
C ALA A 95 14.06 -8.70 -9.76
N ASP A 96 13.14 -9.47 -10.32
CA ASP A 96 13.05 -10.93 -10.18
C ASP A 96 12.91 -11.42 -8.71
N ILE A 97 12.20 -10.63 -7.89
CA ILE A 97 11.97 -10.91 -6.43
C ILE A 97 10.72 -11.75 -6.20
N LEU A 98 9.76 -11.73 -7.13
CA LEU A 98 8.44 -12.32 -6.97
C LEU A 98 8.34 -13.72 -7.58
N GLN A 99 7.41 -14.53 -7.07
CA GLN A 99 7.02 -15.80 -7.66
C GLN A 99 5.52 -15.81 -7.97
N PRO A 100 5.09 -16.62 -8.98
CA PRO A 100 3.69 -16.71 -9.33
C PRO A 100 2.89 -17.50 -8.28
N VAL A 101 1.63 -17.07 -8.10
CA VAL A 101 0.63 -17.81 -7.31
C VAL A 101 -0.55 -18.10 -8.22
N SER A 102 -0.99 -19.36 -8.22
CA SER A 102 -2.21 -19.81 -8.91
C SER A 102 -3.26 -20.20 -7.88
N SER A 103 -4.39 -19.51 -7.88
CA SER A 103 -5.50 -19.76 -6.95
C SER A 103 -6.82 -19.33 -7.59
N SER A 104 -7.72 -20.29 -7.78
CA SER A 104 -9.06 -20.03 -8.30
C SER A 104 -9.87 -19.09 -7.40
N GLU A 105 -9.64 -19.12 -6.09
CA GLU A 105 -10.28 -18.23 -5.13
C GLU A 105 -9.82 -16.77 -5.32
N ILE A 106 -8.51 -16.55 -5.44
CA ILE A 106 -7.95 -15.22 -5.70
C ILE A 106 -8.45 -14.69 -7.04
N ASP A 107 -8.47 -15.55 -8.06
CA ASP A 107 -8.93 -15.20 -9.41
C ASP A 107 -10.41 -14.83 -9.45
N ALA A 108 -11.24 -15.49 -8.65
CA ALA A 108 -12.65 -15.15 -8.50
C ALA A 108 -12.89 -13.84 -7.75
N ASN A 109 -12.01 -13.50 -6.78
CA ASN A 109 -12.14 -12.31 -5.95
C ASN A 109 -11.57 -11.06 -6.62
N ILE A 110 -10.50 -11.19 -7.43
CA ILE A 110 -9.76 -10.06 -8.00
C ILE A 110 -9.97 -10.01 -9.53
N PRO A 111 -10.69 -9.03 -10.07
CA PRO A 111 -10.82 -8.84 -11.53
C PRO A 111 -9.47 -8.75 -12.23
N ALA A 112 -9.41 -9.24 -13.48
CA ALA A 112 -8.16 -9.38 -14.23
C ALA A 112 -7.36 -8.06 -14.36
N GLN A 113 -8.05 -6.91 -14.46
CA GLN A 113 -7.40 -5.60 -14.53
C GLN A 113 -6.66 -5.19 -13.25
N TYR A 114 -6.88 -5.88 -12.13
CA TYR A 114 -6.24 -5.59 -10.85
C TYR A 114 -5.24 -6.66 -10.43
N ARG A 115 -4.80 -7.54 -11.32
CA ARG A 115 -3.80 -8.56 -11.04
C ARG A 115 -2.87 -8.79 -12.23
N HIS A 116 -1.67 -9.26 -11.96
CA HIS A 116 -0.75 -9.65 -13.01
C HIS A 116 -1.29 -10.89 -13.74
N PRO A 117 -1.24 -10.95 -15.09
CA PRO A 117 -1.79 -12.08 -15.86
C PRO A 117 -1.17 -13.44 -15.46
N ASP A 118 0.11 -13.45 -15.10
CA ASP A 118 0.83 -14.65 -14.66
C ASP A 118 0.81 -14.84 -13.13
N GLY A 119 -0.07 -14.16 -12.39
CA GLY A 119 -0.20 -14.32 -10.94
C GLY A 119 0.98 -13.82 -10.11
N MET A 120 1.80 -12.91 -10.63
CA MET A 120 2.99 -12.40 -9.95
C MET A 120 2.66 -11.39 -8.84
N TRP A 121 1.55 -10.67 -8.95
CA TRP A 121 1.01 -9.78 -7.93
C TRP A 121 -0.51 -9.62 -8.03
N PHE A 122 -1.12 -9.19 -6.93
CA PHE A 122 -2.56 -9.10 -6.74
C PHE A 122 -2.93 -7.76 -6.12
N GLY A 123 -3.82 -7.01 -6.78
CA GLY A 123 -4.43 -5.80 -6.24
C GLY A 123 -5.46 -6.15 -5.16
N LEU A 124 -5.46 -5.40 -4.08
CA LEU A 124 -6.36 -5.62 -2.95
C LEU A 124 -7.33 -4.47 -2.74
N THR A 125 -6.89 -3.24 -3.01
CA THR A 125 -7.75 -2.05 -2.90
C THR A 125 -7.37 -1.02 -3.95
N VAL A 126 -8.35 -0.18 -4.30
CA VAL A 126 -8.17 0.93 -5.25
C VAL A 126 -8.39 2.26 -4.53
N ARG A 127 -7.68 3.30 -4.96
CA ARG A 127 -7.90 4.68 -4.55
C ARG A 127 -7.79 5.62 -5.73
N GLY A 128 -8.71 6.57 -5.84
CA GLY A 128 -8.65 7.63 -6.85
C GLY A 128 -7.71 8.75 -6.43
N ARG A 129 -7.03 9.35 -7.39
CA ARG A 129 -6.28 10.59 -7.23
C ARG A 129 -7.19 11.75 -7.64
N ILE A 130 -7.93 12.28 -6.70
CA ILE A 130 -9.01 13.28 -6.89
C ILE A 130 -8.51 14.70 -6.73
N ILE A 131 -9.39 15.64 -7.00
CA ILE A 131 -9.17 17.05 -6.71
C ILE A 131 -10.12 17.46 -5.58
N PHE A 132 -9.58 18.02 -4.49
CA PHE A 132 -10.34 18.80 -3.53
C PHE A 132 -10.52 20.21 -4.06
N ALA A 133 -11.73 20.75 -3.99
CA ALA A 133 -12.06 22.12 -4.36
C ALA A 133 -12.76 22.82 -3.20
N SER A 134 -12.44 24.07 -2.94
CA SER A 134 -13.15 24.88 -1.94
C SER A 134 -14.63 24.98 -2.28
N LYS A 135 -15.51 24.67 -1.31
CA LYS A 135 -16.95 24.82 -1.50
C LYS A 135 -17.37 26.29 -1.68
N GLU A 136 -16.66 27.20 -1.04
CA GLU A 136 -17.01 28.63 -0.99
C GLU A 136 -16.39 29.46 -2.12
N ARG A 137 -15.18 29.08 -2.59
CA ARG A 137 -14.37 29.92 -3.49
C ARG A 137 -14.23 29.37 -4.91
N THR A 138 -14.91 28.27 -5.23
CA THR A 138 -14.83 27.65 -6.56
C THR A 138 -16.19 27.30 -7.11
N ASP A 139 -16.40 27.53 -8.39
CA ASP A 139 -17.62 27.16 -9.10
C ASP A 139 -17.62 25.68 -9.49
N THR A 140 -18.82 25.10 -9.52
CA THR A 140 -19.03 23.76 -10.06
C THR A 140 -18.79 23.79 -11.56
N GLY A 141 -17.83 23.00 -12.04
CA GLY A 141 -17.50 22.95 -13.48
C GLY A 141 -16.27 23.76 -13.89
N GLU A 142 -15.69 24.61 -13.02
CA GLU A 142 -14.44 25.34 -13.31
C GLU A 142 -13.26 24.37 -13.56
N VAL A 143 -13.19 23.29 -12.78
CA VAL A 143 -12.20 22.21 -12.91
C VAL A 143 -12.91 20.88 -13.01
N LEU A 144 -12.77 20.19 -14.15
CA LEU A 144 -13.34 18.87 -14.43
C LEU A 144 -12.29 17.82 -14.83
N SER A 145 -11.07 18.27 -15.12
CA SER A 145 -9.99 17.42 -15.58
C SER A 145 -8.66 17.78 -14.89
N TYR A 146 -7.67 16.86 -14.97
CA TYR A 146 -6.31 17.20 -14.55
C TYR A 146 -5.71 18.30 -15.45
N ALA A 147 -6.09 18.34 -16.72
CA ALA A 147 -5.63 19.38 -17.65
C ALA A 147 -6.05 20.78 -17.21
N ASP A 148 -7.21 20.92 -16.59
CA ASP A 148 -7.70 22.21 -16.10
C ASP A 148 -6.79 22.83 -15.03
N LEU A 149 -6.08 22.00 -14.25
CA LEU A 149 -5.14 22.48 -13.23
C LEU A 149 -3.98 23.30 -13.81
N ALA A 150 -3.70 23.16 -15.11
CA ALA A 150 -2.66 23.93 -15.81
C ALA A 150 -3.17 25.26 -16.40
N LYS A 151 -4.48 25.56 -16.33
CA LYS A 151 -5.05 26.80 -16.87
C LYS A 151 -4.50 28.04 -16.16
N PRO A 152 -4.09 29.10 -16.88
CA PRO A 152 -3.57 30.33 -16.26
C PRO A 152 -4.54 31.04 -15.29
N SER A 153 -5.85 30.79 -15.42
CA SER A 153 -6.88 31.31 -14.51
C SER A 153 -6.78 30.76 -13.09
N LEU A 154 -6.04 29.67 -12.88
CA LEU A 154 -5.81 29.05 -11.58
C LEU A 154 -4.50 29.49 -10.91
N ARG A 155 -3.85 30.54 -11.41
CA ARG A 155 -2.58 31.04 -10.86
C ARG A 155 -2.72 31.37 -9.37
N GLY A 156 -1.84 30.77 -8.54
CA GLY A 156 -1.83 30.99 -7.09
C GLY A 156 -3.00 30.30 -6.35
N ARG A 157 -3.72 29.36 -6.99
CA ARG A 157 -4.91 28.74 -6.41
C ARG A 157 -4.76 27.24 -6.12
N ILE A 158 -3.60 26.62 -6.43
CA ILE A 158 -3.40 25.18 -6.30
C ILE A 158 -2.44 24.84 -5.17
N CYS A 159 -2.81 23.86 -4.34
CA CYS A 159 -1.95 23.21 -3.37
C CYS A 159 -1.70 21.74 -3.74
N THR A 160 -0.51 21.24 -3.45
CA THR A 160 -0.21 19.83 -3.57
C THR A 160 0.91 19.41 -2.62
N ARG A 161 1.01 18.13 -2.34
CA ARG A 161 2.16 17.51 -1.70
C ARG A 161 3.34 17.44 -2.67
N SER A 162 4.52 17.05 -2.17
CA SER A 162 5.71 16.91 -3.00
C SER A 162 5.47 16.14 -4.30
N GLY A 163 5.92 16.69 -5.43
CA GLY A 163 5.92 16.00 -6.73
C GLY A 163 6.75 14.72 -6.76
N LYS A 164 7.73 14.59 -5.84
CA LYS A 164 8.56 13.38 -5.68
C LYS A 164 7.87 12.29 -4.85
N HIS A 165 6.69 12.57 -4.27
CA HIS A 165 5.95 11.56 -3.54
C HIS A 165 5.28 10.59 -4.50
N ILE A 166 5.33 9.28 -4.18
CA ILE A 166 4.86 8.20 -5.04
C ILE A 166 3.44 8.43 -5.61
N TYR A 167 2.53 9.08 -4.86
CA TYR A 167 1.18 9.36 -5.37
C TYR A 167 1.16 10.37 -6.50
N ASN A 168 2.01 11.39 -6.46
CA ASN A 168 2.12 12.36 -7.55
C ASN A 168 2.96 11.78 -8.71
N VAL A 169 4.00 11.01 -8.41
CA VAL A 169 4.77 10.29 -9.45
C VAL A 169 3.86 9.37 -10.26
N SER A 170 2.98 8.62 -9.60
CA SER A 170 2.01 7.73 -10.25
C SER A 170 1.02 8.52 -11.13
N LEU A 171 0.49 9.64 -10.65
CA LEU A 171 -0.36 10.52 -11.46
C LEU A 171 0.39 11.05 -12.69
N ILE A 172 1.62 11.54 -12.50
CA ILE A 172 2.45 12.07 -13.59
C ILE A 172 2.72 10.99 -14.62
N ALA A 173 3.05 9.76 -14.19
CA ALA A 173 3.24 8.63 -15.08
C ALA A 173 1.97 8.32 -15.90
N SER A 174 0.79 8.41 -15.29
CA SER A 174 -0.49 8.28 -16.00
C SER A 174 -0.69 9.39 -17.04
N VAL A 175 -0.37 10.64 -16.70
CA VAL A 175 -0.45 11.76 -17.65
C VAL A 175 0.51 11.55 -18.83
N ILE A 176 1.74 11.06 -18.58
CA ILE A 176 2.70 10.72 -19.63
C ILE A 176 2.15 9.61 -20.54
N ALA A 177 1.62 8.55 -19.93
CA ALA A 177 1.09 7.40 -20.68
C ALA A 177 -0.07 7.77 -21.62
N HIS A 178 -0.92 8.71 -21.20
CA HIS A 178 -2.07 9.13 -22.01
C HIS A 178 -1.75 10.25 -23.00
N ASN A 179 -0.82 11.16 -22.68
CA ASN A 179 -0.63 12.39 -23.44
C ASN A 179 0.78 12.54 -24.03
N GLY A 180 1.72 11.66 -23.71
CA GLY A 180 3.13 11.77 -24.06
C GLY A 180 3.92 12.73 -23.16
N GLU A 181 5.26 12.66 -23.23
CA GLU A 181 6.16 13.39 -22.34
C GLU A 181 6.07 14.91 -22.51
N ASP A 182 6.04 15.42 -23.74
CA ASP A 182 6.04 16.86 -24.01
C ASP A 182 4.77 17.55 -23.47
N ASN A 183 3.61 16.92 -23.66
CA ASN A 183 2.35 17.42 -23.14
C ASN A 183 2.30 17.32 -21.61
N ALA A 184 2.83 16.23 -21.04
CA ALA A 184 2.94 16.07 -19.58
C ALA A 184 3.88 17.12 -18.95
N GLN A 185 5.00 17.46 -19.62
CA GLN A 185 5.91 18.52 -19.20
C GLN A 185 5.22 19.89 -19.23
N THR A 186 4.48 20.17 -20.30
CA THR A 186 3.71 21.40 -20.45
C THR A 186 2.67 21.52 -19.33
N TRP A 187 1.91 20.44 -19.10
CA TRP A 187 0.94 20.36 -18.02
C TRP A 187 1.57 20.60 -16.63
N LEU A 188 2.70 19.91 -16.32
CA LEU A 188 3.42 20.08 -15.06
C LEU A 188 3.91 21.51 -14.87
N SER A 189 4.37 22.16 -15.94
CA SER A 189 4.81 23.56 -15.90
C SER A 189 3.65 24.47 -15.55
N GLY A 190 2.49 24.30 -16.19
CA GLY A 190 1.27 25.05 -15.88
C GLY A 190 0.79 24.83 -14.44
N VAL A 191 0.76 23.57 -13.97
CA VAL A 191 0.42 23.27 -12.57
C VAL A 191 1.40 23.93 -11.61
N ARG A 192 2.70 23.87 -11.88
CA ARG A 192 3.73 24.56 -11.07
C ARG A 192 3.49 26.07 -10.99
N ASP A 193 3.17 26.71 -12.11
CA ASP A 193 2.97 28.15 -12.19
C ASP A 193 1.67 28.58 -11.49
N ASN A 194 0.75 27.65 -11.27
CA ASN A 194 -0.53 27.83 -10.57
C ASN A 194 -0.46 27.50 -9.07
N LEU A 195 0.70 27.06 -8.56
CA LEU A 195 0.84 26.76 -7.13
C LEU A 195 0.72 28.01 -6.27
N ALA A 196 -0.11 27.94 -5.23
CA ALA A 196 -0.25 28.97 -4.20
C ALA A 196 0.96 29.00 -3.26
N ARG A 197 1.60 27.86 -3.07
CA ARG A 197 2.77 27.68 -2.19
C ARG A 197 3.66 26.53 -2.68
N LYS A 198 4.87 26.43 -2.11
CA LYS A 198 5.74 25.27 -2.34
C LYS A 198 5.02 23.97 -1.93
N PRO A 199 5.12 22.89 -2.73
CA PRO A 199 4.56 21.60 -2.39
C PRO A 199 5.03 21.10 -1.03
N GLN A 200 4.09 20.79 -0.11
CA GLN A 200 4.40 20.36 1.26
C GLN A 200 3.25 19.57 1.90
N GLY A 201 3.55 18.95 3.02
CA GLY A 201 2.55 18.23 3.83
C GLY A 201 2.02 16.95 3.16
N ASN A 202 0.99 16.39 3.75
CA ASN A 202 0.23 15.26 3.21
C ASN A 202 -1.13 15.74 2.66
N ASP A 203 -1.97 14.82 2.17
CA ASP A 203 -3.23 15.20 1.52
C ASP A 203 -4.22 15.87 2.49
N ARG A 204 -4.20 15.53 3.81
CA ARG A 204 -4.99 16.28 4.82
C ARG A 204 -4.50 17.72 5.00
N ALA A 205 -3.20 17.92 4.90
CA ALA A 205 -2.64 19.28 4.94
C ALA A 205 -3.04 20.12 3.72
N GLN A 206 -3.42 19.49 2.61
CA GLN A 206 -3.98 20.19 1.45
C GLN A 206 -5.43 20.63 1.73
N ALA A 207 -6.27 19.74 2.31
CA ALA A 207 -7.62 20.12 2.73
C ALA A 207 -7.61 21.25 3.78
N LYS A 208 -6.66 21.16 4.74
CA LYS A 208 -6.42 22.25 5.70
C LYS A 208 -6.08 23.57 5.02
N ALA A 209 -5.19 23.56 4.01
CA ALA A 209 -4.80 24.75 3.28
C ALA A 209 -5.99 25.39 2.52
N ILE A 210 -6.90 24.56 1.99
CA ILE A 210 -8.15 25.06 1.41
C ILE A 210 -9.05 25.69 2.48
N PHE A 211 -9.21 25.03 3.63
CA PHE A 211 -9.98 25.56 4.76
C PHE A 211 -9.43 26.91 5.24
N GLU A 212 -8.11 27.05 5.32
CA GLU A 212 -7.42 28.29 5.75
C GLU A 212 -7.35 29.38 4.65
N GLY A 213 -7.84 29.11 3.43
CA GLY A 213 -7.86 30.06 2.34
C GLY A 213 -6.52 30.23 1.61
N GLU A 214 -5.54 29.37 1.84
CA GLU A 214 -4.24 29.44 1.16
C GLU A 214 -4.33 29.05 -0.32
N CYS A 215 -5.26 28.17 -0.68
CA CYS A 215 -5.53 27.72 -2.05
C CYS A 215 -6.99 27.31 -2.20
N ASP A 216 -7.44 27.15 -3.44
CA ASP A 216 -8.81 26.78 -3.76
C ASP A 216 -8.94 25.35 -4.24
N TYR A 217 -7.90 24.80 -4.84
CA TYR A 217 -7.84 23.43 -5.37
C TYR A 217 -6.64 22.69 -4.82
N ALA A 218 -6.80 21.37 -4.61
CA ALA A 218 -5.68 20.54 -4.22
C ALA A 218 -5.83 19.10 -4.74
N ILE A 219 -4.70 18.46 -5.06
CA ILE A 219 -4.67 17.05 -5.47
C ILE A 219 -4.56 16.17 -4.23
N ALA A 220 -5.46 15.20 -4.07
CA ALA A 220 -5.55 14.30 -2.92
C ALA A 220 -6.00 12.89 -3.30
N ASN A 221 -5.81 11.92 -2.40
CA ASN A 221 -6.41 10.59 -2.54
C ASN A 221 -7.78 10.54 -1.88
N THR A 222 -8.70 9.76 -2.47
CA THR A 222 -10.09 9.61 -2.02
C THR A 222 -10.25 9.30 -0.54
N TYR A 223 -9.50 8.33 -0.01
CA TYR A 223 -9.64 7.83 1.36
C TYR A 223 -9.37 8.88 2.44
N TYR A 224 -8.70 9.98 2.10
CA TYR A 224 -8.46 11.04 3.09
C TYR A 224 -9.74 11.77 3.48
N MET A 225 -10.75 11.82 2.60
CA MET A 225 -12.05 12.40 2.94
C MET A 225 -12.68 11.67 4.12
N GLY A 226 -12.95 10.37 4.00
CA GLY A 226 -13.53 9.58 5.07
C GLY A 226 -12.69 9.59 6.35
N LYS A 227 -11.34 9.59 6.21
CA LYS A 227 -10.43 9.69 7.38
C LYS A 227 -10.49 11.03 8.09
N MET A 228 -10.82 12.11 7.43
CA MET A 228 -11.02 13.42 8.07
C MET A 228 -12.40 13.51 8.72
N GLU A 229 -13.44 13.06 8.03
CA GLU A 229 -14.82 13.06 8.50
C GLU A 229 -15.03 12.24 9.79
N THR A 230 -14.31 11.13 9.92
CA THR A 230 -14.43 10.19 11.04
C THR A 230 -13.36 10.35 12.11
N ASN A 231 -12.53 11.40 12.05
CA ASN A 231 -11.39 11.54 12.97
C ASN A 231 -11.79 12.09 14.34
N GLU A 232 -12.01 11.19 15.29
CA GLU A 232 -12.32 11.57 16.69
C GLU A 232 -11.09 12.08 17.47
N LYS A 233 -9.87 11.69 17.08
CA LYS A 233 -8.64 12.12 17.74
C LYS A 233 -8.21 13.53 17.36
N LYS A 234 -8.65 14.00 16.19
CA LYS A 234 -8.35 15.33 15.65
C LYS A 234 -9.61 15.90 15.01
N PRO A 235 -10.59 16.31 15.82
CA PRO A 235 -11.91 16.73 15.35
C PRO A 235 -11.87 17.97 14.43
N GLU A 236 -10.81 18.77 14.51
CA GLU A 236 -10.58 19.88 13.56
C GLU A 236 -10.50 19.43 12.09
N GLN A 237 -10.17 18.16 11.83
CA GLN A 237 -10.12 17.62 10.48
C GLN A 237 -11.50 17.49 9.84
N LYS A 238 -12.57 17.38 10.63
CA LYS A 238 -13.96 17.40 10.15
C LYS A 238 -14.27 18.73 9.46
N GLN A 239 -13.81 19.85 10.04
CA GLN A 239 -13.97 21.18 9.44
C GLN A 239 -13.21 21.29 8.11
N TRP A 240 -12.03 20.67 7.99
CA TRP A 240 -11.29 20.66 6.73
C TRP A 240 -12.01 19.85 5.65
N ALA A 241 -12.62 18.71 6.03
CA ALA A 241 -13.44 17.92 5.13
C ALA A 241 -14.70 18.68 4.69
N ASP A 242 -15.35 19.37 5.63
CA ASP A 242 -16.55 20.17 5.34
C ASP A 242 -16.28 21.34 4.40
N ALA A 243 -15.08 21.90 4.40
CA ALA A 243 -14.70 23.02 3.54
C ALA A 243 -14.45 22.63 2.08
N VAL A 244 -14.33 21.34 1.77
CA VAL A 244 -13.99 20.87 0.43
C VAL A 244 -15.09 20.02 -0.18
N ARG A 245 -15.23 20.13 -1.52
CA ARG A 245 -15.92 19.11 -2.32
C ARG A 245 -14.92 18.26 -3.06
N VAL A 246 -15.31 17.01 -3.35
CA VAL A 246 -14.52 16.06 -4.11
C VAL A 246 -14.88 16.19 -5.58
N ILE A 247 -13.86 16.28 -6.44
CA ILE A 247 -14.00 16.20 -7.89
C ILE A 247 -13.26 14.94 -8.34
N PHE A 248 -13.95 14.07 -9.07
CA PHE A 248 -13.34 12.97 -9.82
C PHE A 248 -13.03 13.49 -11.23
N PRO A 249 -11.75 13.83 -11.54
CA PRO A 249 -11.44 14.45 -12.83
C PRO A 249 -11.53 13.44 -13.99
N ASP A 250 -11.60 13.97 -15.22
CA ASP A 250 -11.51 13.25 -16.48
C ASP A 250 -12.65 12.24 -16.76
N GLN A 251 -13.81 12.39 -16.13
CA GLN A 251 -14.91 11.41 -16.24
C GLN A 251 -15.47 11.25 -17.67
N THR A 252 -15.23 12.20 -18.53
CA THR A 252 -15.64 12.17 -19.98
C THR A 252 -14.52 11.72 -20.90
N SER A 253 -13.35 11.35 -20.37
CA SER A 253 -12.16 10.94 -21.12
C SER A 253 -11.52 9.68 -20.51
N ASN A 254 -10.28 9.76 -20.04
CA ASN A 254 -9.52 8.63 -19.49
C ASN A 254 -9.99 8.18 -18.09
N GLY A 255 -10.88 8.92 -17.46
CA GLY A 255 -11.30 8.68 -16.09
C GLY A 255 -10.30 9.19 -15.05
N THR A 256 -10.73 9.21 -13.81
CA THR A 256 -9.85 9.56 -12.69
C THR A 256 -8.73 8.54 -12.57
N HIS A 257 -7.47 9.02 -12.48
CA HIS A 257 -6.33 8.15 -12.20
C HIS A 257 -6.57 7.38 -10.89
N VAL A 258 -6.46 6.06 -10.97
CA VAL A 258 -6.53 5.17 -9.82
C VAL A 258 -5.18 4.50 -9.60
N ASN A 259 -4.87 4.19 -8.34
CA ASN A 259 -3.73 3.38 -7.99
C ASN A 259 -4.18 2.22 -7.10
N VAL A 260 -3.43 1.14 -7.14
CA VAL A 260 -3.77 -0.13 -6.50
C VAL A 260 -2.82 -0.39 -5.35
N SER A 261 -3.35 -0.71 -4.18
CA SER A 261 -2.60 -1.36 -3.11
C SER A 261 -2.65 -2.85 -3.34
N GLY A 262 -1.53 -3.53 -3.25
CA GLY A 262 -1.50 -4.95 -3.58
C GLY A 262 -0.42 -5.72 -2.85
N ALA A 263 -0.44 -7.02 -3.04
CA ALA A 263 0.45 -7.99 -2.43
C ALA A 263 1.07 -8.92 -3.47
N ALA A 264 2.20 -9.51 -3.12
CA ALA A 264 2.87 -10.52 -3.91
C ALA A 264 3.64 -11.50 -2.99
N VAL A 265 3.83 -12.73 -3.45
CA VAL A 265 4.66 -13.72 -2.78
C VAL A 265 6.10 -13.59 -3.28
N THR A 266 7.07 -13.63 -2.37
CA THR A 266 8.48 -13.53 -2.73
C THR A 266 9.05 -14.87 -3.20
N LYS A 267 10.08 -14.86 -4.02
CA LYS A 267 10.79 -16.12 -4.45
C LYS A 267 11.43 -16.86 -3.28
N SER A 268 11.85 -16.14 -2.25
CA SER A 268 12.47 -16.69 -1.03
C SER A 268 11.47 -17.26 -0.03
N ALA A 269 10.15 -17.16 -0.31
CA ALA A 269 9.11 -17.55 0.62
C ALA A 269 9.23 -19.01 1.05
N LYS A 270 9.34 -19.23 2.36
CA LYS A 270 9.33 -20.56 2.97
C LYS A 270 7.91 -21.05 3.26
N ASN A 271 6.97 -20.08 3.43
CA ASN A 271 5.57 -20.34 3.73
C ASN A 271 4.67 -19.79 2.59
N ALA A 272 5.02 -20.11 1.32
CA ALA A 272 4.32 -19.59 0.14
C ALA A 272 2.82 -19.90 0.13
N ASP A 273 2.44 -21.10 0.56
CA ASP A 273 1.03 -21.54 0.64
C ASP A 273 0.25 -20.69 1.66
N ASN A 274 0.82 -20.43 2.83
CA ASN A 274 0.19 -19.58 3.84
C ASN A 274 0.10 -18.11 3.35
N ALA A 275 1.13 -17.63 2.64
CA ALA A 275 1.11 -16.30 2.01
C ALA A 275 0.00 -16.21 0.95
N ALA A 276 -0.20 -17.22 0.11
CA ALA A 276 -1.30 -17.30 -0.84
C ALA A 276 -2.66 -17.31 -0.14
N ARG A 277 -2.82 -18.06 0.98
CA ARG A 277 -4.03 -18.03 1.81
C ARG A 277 -4.30 -16.65 2.41
N LEU A 278 -3.26 -15.93 2.83
CA LEU A 278 -3.43 -14.55 3.31
C LEU A 278 -3.88 -13.63 2.16
N ILE A 279 -3.35 -13.76 0.95
CA ILE A 279 -3.81 -12.99 -0.22
C ILE A 279 -5.29 -13.33 -0.53
N ALA A 280 -5.67 -14.60 -0.52
CA ALA A 280 -7.06 -15.03 -0.72
C ALA A 280 -7.99 -14.39 0.33
N PHE A 281 -7.63 -14.46 1.60
CA PHE A 281 -8.38 -13.80 2.68
C PHE A 281 -8.50 -12.28 2.46
N LEU A 282 -7.38 -11.59 2.16
CA LEU A 282 -7.36 -10.14 1.95
C LEU A 282 -8.20 -9.71 0.74
N SER A 283 -8.41 -10.59 -0.23
CA SER A 283 -9.30 -10.37 -1.38
C SER A 283 -10.75 -10.82 -1.13
N GLY A 284 -11.02 -11.53 -0.04
CA GLY A 284 -12.34 -12.06 0.32
C GLY A 284 -13.26 -11.01 0.94
N ASP A 285 -14.56 -11.31 1.02
CA ASP A 285 -15.63 -10.37 1.44
C ASP A 285 -15.34 -9.69 2.77
N ARG A 286 -14.91 -10.46 3.77
CA ARG A 286 -14.65 -9.92 5.12
C ARG A 286 -13.55 -8.87 5.12
N ALA A 287 -12.41 -9.18 4.50
CA ALA A 287 -11.30 -8.24 4.44
C ALA A 287 -11.62 -7.03 3.56
N GLN A 288 -12.29 -7.23 2.43
CA GLN A 288 -12.70 -6.15 1.53
C GLN A 288 -13.67 -5.17 2.22
N LYS A 289 -14.55 -5.68 3.07
CA LYS A 289 -15.42 -4.84 3.91
C LYS A 289 -14.64 -4.04 4.95
N ILE A 290 -13.65 -4.64 5.62
CA ILE A 290 -12.75 -3.93 6.54
C ILE A 290 -11.98 -2.82 5.81
N TYR A 291 -11.47 -3.07 4.60
CA TYR A 291 -10.83 -2.04 3.78
C TYR A 291 -11.76 -0.87 3.47
N ALA A 292 -13.02 -1.15 3.09
CA ALA A 292 -14.00 -0.12 2.80
C ALA A 292 -14.35 0.71 4.04
N GLU A 293 -14.73 0.07 5.12
CA GLU A 293 -15.27 0.71 6.33
C GLU A 293 -14.21 1.42 7.18
N GLN A 294 -13.00 0.83 7.29
CA GLN A 294 -11.96 1.34 8.20
C GLN A 294 -10.87 2.11 7.46
N ASN A 295 -10.53 1.71 6.23
CA ASN A 295 -9.48 2.36 5.45
C ASN A 295 -10.02 3.37 4.46
N PHE A 296 -11.33 3.34 4.15
CA PHE A 296 -11.97 4.18 3.14
C PHE A 296 -11.35 4.00 1.75
N GLU A 297 -10.86 2.78 1.47
CA GLU A 297 -10.33 2.39 0.18
C GLU A 297 -11.38 1.56 -0.57
N TYR A 298 -11.46 1.76 -1.87
CA TYR A 298 -12.42 1.00 -2.68
C TYR A 298 -11.97 -0.45 -2.81
N PRO A 299 -12.87 -1.41 -2.50
CA PRO A 299 -12.62 -2.83 -2.74
C PRO A 299 -12.34 -3.11 -4.22
N VAL A 300 -11.48 -4.10 -4.50
CA VAL A 300 -11.32 -4.63 -5.87
C VAL A 300 -12.40 -5.67 -6.19
N LYS A 301 -12.90 -6.37 -5.17
CA LYS A 301 -13.94 -7.38 -5.31
C LYS A 301 -15.29 -6.71 -5.58
N SER A 302 -15.99 -7.19 -6.61
CA SER A 302 -17.33 -6.71 -6.96
C SER A 302 -18.36 -7.09 -5.89
N GLY A 303 -19.40 -6.24 -5.72
CA GLY A 303 -20.53 -6.51 -4.82
C GLY A 303 -20.28 -6.18 -3.34
N ILE A 304 -19.13 -5.64 -2.97
CA ILE A 304 -18.90 -5.14 -1.61
C ILE A 304 -19.54 -3.75 -1.49
N ALA A 305 -20.46 -3.59 -0.53
CA ALA A 305 -21.05 -2.30 -0.21
C ALA A 305 -20.02 -1.36 0.43
N LEU A 306 -20.08 -0.08 0.06
CA LEU A 306 -19.25 1.02 0.59
C LEU A 306 -20.05 1.80 1.64
#